data_655caa841f929ef5622688845fa77ff6
#
_entry.id   655caa841f929ef5622688845fa77ff6
#
_cell.length_a   1.000
_cell.length_b   1.000
_cell.length_c   1.000
_cell.angle_alpha   90.00
_cell.angle_beta   90.00
_cell.angle_gamma   90.00
#
_symmetry.space_group_name_H-M   'P 1'
#
loop_
_entity.id
_entity.type
_entity.pdbx_description
1 polymer ?
#
loop_
_entity_poly.entity_id
_entity_poly.type
_entity_poly.pdbx_seq_one_letter_code
_entity_poly.pdbx_strand_id
1 'polypeptide(L)'
;MKNGSLTRLLIAKILEKIKTSNIGLDVCFDEYFKQHRLTKPDKNLIYNVVMSTIRHINILDQIFIHYSNKKIFKKDLSYYLIISAITQICFLNFKSYAVINSTCDAYKKNKKNLLILLMVC
;
A
#
# COMPACT_ATOMS: atom_id res chain seq x y z
N MET A 1 -7.26 -13.52 8.49
CA MET A 1 -6.96 -12.71 7.30
C MET A 1 -6.18 -13.54 6.30
N LYS A 2 -6.51 -13.44 5.04
CA LYS A 2 -5.79 -14.16 3.99
C LYS A 2 -4.37 -13.61 3.87
N ASN A 3 -3.43 -14.48 3.48
CA ASN A 3 -2.02 -14.08 3.38
C ASN A 3 -1.80 -12.84 2.51
N GLY A 4 -2.48 -12.76 1.37
CA GLY A 4 -2.34 -11.62 0.48
C GLY A 4 -2.83 -10.33 1.11
N SER A 5 -3.90 -10.41 1.89
CA SER A 5 -4.46 -9.23 2.56
C SER A 5 -3.53 -8.73 3.66
N LEU A 6 -2.93 -9.65 4.43
CA LEU A 6 -1.97 -9.26 5.46
C LEU A 6 -0.76 -8.56 4.84
N THR A 7 -0.24 -9.10 3.75
CA THR A 7 0.90 -8.53 3.06
C THR A 7 0.62 -7.10 2.62
N ARG A 8 -0.56 -6.85 2.02
CA ARG A 8 -0.96 -5.51 1.57
C ARG A 8 -1.16 -4.56 2.73
N LEU A 9 -1.73 -5.05 3.82
CA LEU A 9 -1.91 -4.23 5.01
C LEU A 9 -0.56 -3.82 5.61
N LEU A 10 0.41 -4.74 5.67
CA LEU A 10 1.74 -4.43 6.18
C LEU A 10 2.46 -3.42 5.30
N ILE A 11 2.32 -3.51 3.98
CA ILE A 11 2.88 -2.54 3.06
C ILE A 11 2.37 -1.14 3.40
N ALA A 12 1.07 -1.00 3.59
CA ALA A 12 0.47 0.30 3.90
C ALA A 12 0.94 0.82 5.26
N LYS A 13 1.02 -0.04 6.26
CA LYS A 13 1.48 0.35 7.60
C LYS A 13 2.94 0.80 7.59
N ILE A 14 3.78 0.12 6.85
CA ILE A 14 5.19 0.50 6.71
C ILE A 14 5.29 1.86 6.03
N LEU A 15 4.56 2.06 4.94
CA LEU A 15 4.57 3.34 4.24
C LEU A 15 4.11 4.48 5.15
N GLU A 16 3.03 4.28 5.88
CA GLU A 16 2.52 5.29 6.80
C GLU A 16 3.57 5.62 7.86
N LYS A 17 4.20 4.61 8.43
CA LYS A 17 5.18 4.83 9.48
C LYS A 17 6.42 5.58 8.97
N ILE A 18 6.89 5.23 7.79
CA ILE A 18 8.03 5.91 7.17
C ILE A 18 7.72 7.38 6.94
N LYS A 19 6.51 7.68 6.46
CA LYS A 19 6.13 9.04 6.11
C LYS A 19 5.75 9.92 7.30
N THR A 20 5.32 9.31 8.39
CA THR A 20 4.87 10.06 9.57
C THR A 20 5.88 10.12 10.70
N SER A 21 6.93 9.31 10.64
CA SER A 21 7.98 9.31 11.66
C SER A 21 9.34 9.35 10.98
N ASN A 22 10.37 9.71 11.75
CA ASN A 22 11.73 9.82 11.23
C ASN A 22 12.52 8.53 11.39
N ILE A 23 11.82 7.40 11.31
CA ILE A 23 12.46 6.10 11.41
C ILE A 23 13.07 5.72 10.06
N GLY A 24 14.29 5.19 10.08
CA GLY A 24 14.94 4.70 8.88
C GLY A 24 14.19 3.52 8.28
N LEU A 25 14.32 3.38 6.97
CA LEU A 25 13.62 2.34 6.21
C LEU A 25 13.97 0.94 6.72
N ASP A 26 15.25 0.68 6.94
CA ASP A 26 15.72 -0.62 7.40
C ASP A 26 15.17 -0.98 8.78
N VAL A 27 15.13 0.02 9.68
CA VAL A 27 14.59 -0.19 11.02
C VAL A 27 13.11 -0.54 10.95
N CYS A 28 12.37 0.14 10.09
CA CYS A 28 10.95 -0.11 9.92
C CYS A 28 10.68 -1.52 9.39
N PHE A 29 11.44 -1.97 8.38
CA PHE A 29 11.31 -3.32 7.87
C PHE A 29 11.63 -4.35 8.95
N ASP A 30 12.70 -4.15 9.71
CA ASP A 30 13.07 -5.08 10.76
C ASP A 30 11.97 -5.22 11.80
N GLU A 31 11.39 -4.12 12.24
CA GLU A 31 10.30 -4.15 13.22
C GLU A 31 9.13 -4.99 12.74
N TYR A 32 8.64 -4.72 11.52
CA TYR A 32 7.48 -5.42 11.01
C TYR A 32 7.77 -6.87 10.68
N PHE A 33 8.96 -7.17 10.19
CA PHE A 33 9.33 -8.53 9.85
C PHE A 33 9.50 -9.41 11.08
N LYS A 34 9.90 -8.84 12.21
CA LYS A 34 10.00 -9.57 13.46
C LYS A 34 8.65 -9.88 14.10
N GLN A 35 7.69 -8.97 13.89
CA GLN A 35 6.37 -9.09 14.51
C GLN A 35 5.46 -10.08 13.78
N HIS A 36 5.78 -10.45 12.57
CA HIS A 36 4.93 -11.27 11.73
C HIS A 36 5.70 -12.42 11.12
N ARG A 37 5.04 -13.58 11.04
CA ARG A 37 5.61 -14.74 10.36
C ARG A 37 5.42 -14.58 8.87
N LEU A 38 6.48 -14.19 8.20
CA LEU A 38 6.45 -13.94 6.77
C LEU A 38 7.41 -14.87 6.07
N THR A 39 6.98 -15.41 4.94
CA THR A 39 7.85 -16.19 4.07
C THR A 39 8.82 -15.25 3.35
N LYS A 40 9.87 -15.81 2.78
CA LYS A 40 10.80 -15.00 2.01
C LYS A 40 10.13 -14.30 0.82
N PRO A 41 9.25 -14.98 0.05
CA PRO A 41 8.50 -14.29 -1.00
C PRO A 41 7.66 -13.13 -0.48
N ASP A 42 7.04 -13.28 0.69
CA ASP A 42 6.25 -12.20 1.29
C ASP A 42 7.12 -10.98 1.62
N LYS A 43 8.28 -11.22 2.22
CA LYS A 43 9.22 -10.15 2.55
C LYS A 43 9.71 -9.44 1.30
N ASN A 44 10.01 -10.20 0.25
CA ASN A 44 10.45 -9.62 -1.02
C ASN A 44 9.36 -8.79 -1.65
N LEU A 45 8.12 -9.26 -1.61
CA LEU A 45 6.99 -8.52 -2.14
C LEU A 45 6.81 -7.20 -1.40
N ILE A 46 6.81 -7.25 -0.06
CA ILE A 46 6.66 -6.04 0.76
C ILE A 46 7.77 -5.04 0.44
N TYR A 47 9.01 -5.50 0.42
CA TYR A 47 10.14 -4.64 0.13
C TYR A 47 10.01 -3.97 -1.25
N ASN A 48 9.70 -4.76 -2.27
CA ASN A 48 9.61 -4.25 -3.64
C ASN A 48 8.48 -3.25 -3.80
N VAL A 49 7.31 -3.52 -3.21
CA VAL A 49 6.17 -2.62 -3.32
C VAL A 49 6.44 -1.33 -2.56
N VAL A 50 6.98 -1.41 -1.35
CA VAL A 50 7.29 -0.22 -0.56
C VAL A 50 8.31 0.66 -1.28
N MET A 51 9.39 0.07 -1.78
CA MET A 51 10.43 0.84 -2.46
C MET A 51 9.91 1.48 -3.75
N SER A 52 9.11 0.75 -4.52
CA SER A 52 8.55 1.28 -5.76
C SER A 52 7.55 2.39 -5.48
N THR A 53 6.75 2.25 -4.43
CA THR A 53 5.78 3.30 -4.04
C THR A 53 6.50 4.57 -3.65
N ILE A 54 7.56 4.47 -2.85
CA ILE A 54 8.34 5.64 -2.45
C ILE A 54 8.97 6.32 -3.67
N ARG A 55 9.49 5.53 -4.59
CA ARG A 55 10.12 6.05 -5.80
C ARG A 55 9.15 6.86 -6.66
N HIS A 56 7.89 6.47 -6.69
CA HIS A 56 6.88 7.11 -7.55
C HIS A 56 5.84 7.90 -6.76
N ILE A 57 6.20 8.33 -5.55
CA ILE A 57 5.20 8.92 -4.63
C ILE A 57 4.52 10.16 -5.21
N ASN A 58 5.26 11.00 -5.93
CA ASN A 58 4.69 12.24 -6.47
C ASN A 58 3.65 11.96 -7.55
N ILE A 59 3.94 11.00 -8.43
CA ILE A 59 2.99 10.59 -9.47
C ILE A 59 1.76 9.95 -8.83
N LEU A 60 1.98 9.11 -7.82
CA LEU A 60 0.89 8.42 -7.13
C LEU A 60 -0.03 9.40 -6.42
N ASP A 61 0.54 10.44 -5.80
CA ASP A 61 -0.26 11.50 -5.18
C ASP A 61 -1.16 12.18 -6.22
N GLN A 62 -0.62 12.48 -7.38
CA GLN A 62 -1.40 13.14 -8.44
C GLN A 62 -2.51 12.24 -8.97
N ILE A 63 -2.23 10.96 -9.13
CA ILE A 63 -3.25 10.00 -9.55
C ILE A 63 -4.35 9.94 -8.49
N PHE A 64 -3.98 9.86 -7.21
CA PHE A 64 -4.95 9.82 -6.13
C PHE A 64 -5.85 11.05 -6.14
N ILE A 65 -5.26 12.24 -6.25
CA ILE A 65 -6.00 13.50 -6.27
C ILE A 65 -6.95 13.55 -7.47
N HIS A 66 -6.47 13.13 -8.62
CA HIS A 66 -7.26 13.16 -9.84
C HIS A 66 -8.54 12.32 -9.73
N TYR A 67 -8.40 11.07 -9.24
CA TYR A 67 -9.54 10.15 -9.18
C TYR A 67 -10.40 10.35 -7.95
N SER A 68 -9.86 10.94 -6.89
CA SER A 68 -10.66 11.20 -5.67
C SER A 68 -11.39 12.54 -5.74
N ASN A 69 -10.98 13.43 -6.66
CA ASN A 69 -11.50 14.79 -6.75
C ASN A 69 -11.30 15.59 -5.45
N LYS A 70 -10.31 15.21 -4.65
CA LYS A 70 -10.00 15.89 -3.40
C LYS A 70 -8.60 16.45 -3.45
N LYS A 71 -8.50 17.77 -3.39
CA LYS A 71 -7.18 18.44 -3.31
C LYS A 71 -6.60 18.36 -1.90
N ILE A 72 -7.45 18.29 -0.91
CA ILE A 72 -7.05 18.18 0.50
C ILE A 72 -7.63 16.88 1.02
N PHE A 73 -6.78 16.02 1.55
CA PHE A 73 -7.19 14.74 2.09
C PHE A 73 -6.21 14.31 3.16
N LYS A 74 -6.67 13.43 4.04
CA LYS A 74 -5.83 12.88 5.10
C LYS A 74 -5.05 11.69 4.55
N LYS A 75 -3.73 11.73 4.72
CA LYS A 75 -2.86 10.62 4.32
C LYS A 75 -2.81 9.59 5.42
N ASP A 76 -3.90 8.85 5.57
CA ASP A 76 -4.03 7.80 6.56
C ASP A 76 -3.72 6.43 5.94
N LEU A 77 -3.99 5.39 6.70
CA LEU A 77 -3.72 4.03 6.25
C LEU A 77 -4.44 3.70 4.95
N SER A 78 -5.67 4.19 4.80
CA SER A 78 -6.45 3.97 3.57
C SER A 78 -5.78 4.55 2.35
N TYR A 79 -5.23 5.75 2.48
CA TYR A 79 -4.48 6.38 1.40
C TYR A 79 -3.29 5.52 0.98
N TYR A 80 -2.52 5.02 1.97
CA TYR A 80 -1.35 4.20 1.64
C TYR A 80 -1.72 2.85 1.06
N LEU A 81 -2.86 2.27 1.46
CA LEU A 81 -3.37 1.05 0.83
C LEU A 81 -3.66 1.29 -0.65
N ILE A 82 -4.29 2.41 -0.95
CA ILE A 82 -4.67 2.73 -2.33
C ILE A 82 -3.45 3.00 -3.20
N ILE A 83 -2.52 3.85 -2.76
CA ILE A 83 -1.37 4.17 -3.59
C ILE A 83 -0.45 2.97 -3.79
N SER A 84 -0.32 2.10 -2.79
CA SER A 84 0.47 0.88 -2.95
C SER A 84 -0.20 -0.10 -3.91
N ALA A 85 -1.53 -0.15 -3.92
CA ALA A 85 -2.26 -0.96 -4.89
C ALA A 85 -2.03 -0.45 -6.31
N ILE A 86 -2.07 0.86 -6.50
CA ILE A 86 -1.78 1.47 -7.80
C ILE A 86 -0.36 1.12 -8.25
N THR A 87 0.59 1.17 -7.33
CA THR A 87 1.98 0.79 -7.62
C THR A 87 2.05 -0.64 -8.17
N GLN A 88 1.37 -1.57 -7.51
CA GLN A 88 1.41 -2.96 -7.90
C GLN A 88 0.83 -3.17 -9.31
N ILE A 89 -0.24 -2.48 -9.62
CA ILE A 89 -0.90 -2.63 -10.91
C ILE A 89 -0.15 -1.89 -12.03
N CYS A 90 0.20 -0.63 -11.79
CA CYS A 90 0.72 0.24 -12.84
C CYS A 90 2.22 0.13 -13.05
N PHE A 91 2.98 -0.09 -12.00
CA PHE A 91 4.45 -0.08 -12.09
C PHE A 91 5.07 -1.47 -11.97
N LEU A 92 4.42 -2.40 -11.29
CA LEU A 92 4.96 -3.75 -11.12
C LEU A 92 4.23 -4.79 -11.95
N ASN A 93 3.21 -4.38 -12.68
CA ASN A 93 2.45 -5.23 -13.61
C ASN A 93 1.83 -6.45 -12.94
N PHE A 94 1.44 -6.31 -11.69
CA PHE A 94 0.68 -7.36 -11.01
C PHE A 94 -0.73 -7.41 -11.60
N LYS A 95 -1.35 -8.57 -11.55
CA LYS A 95 -2.72 -8.72 -12.04
C LYS A 95 -3.67 -7.87 -11.19
N SER A 96 -4.39 -6.96 -11.81
CA SER A 96 -5.29 -6.03 -11.11
C SER A 96 -6.33 -6.77 -10.27
N TYR A 97 -6.86 -7.87 -10.78
CA TYR A 97 -7.83 -8.67 -10.08
C TYR A 97 -7.31 -9.13 -8.70
N ALA A 98 -6.10 -9.68 -8.67
CA ALA A 98 -5.52 -10.18 -7.42
C ALA A 98 -5.21 -9.04 -6.45
N VAL A 99 -4.68 -7.93 -6.96
CA VAL A 99 -4.34 -6.78 -6.14
C VAL A 99 -5.61 -6.16 -5.53
N ILE A 100 -6.65 -6.00 -6.34
CA ILE A 100 -7.90 -5.40 -5.86
C ILE A 100 -8.52 -6.27 -4.77
N ASN A 101 -8.59 -7.58 -4.98
CA ASN A 101 -9.17 -8.48 -3.98
C ASN A 101 -8.42 -8.42 -2.66
N SER A 102 -7.09 -8.51 -2.72
CA SER A 102 -6.26 -8.47 -1.50
C SER A 102 -6.36 -7.12 -0.79
N THR A 103 -6.37 -6.05 -1.56
CA THR A 103 -6.45 -4.69 -1.01
C THR A 103 -7.82 -4.43 -0.41
N CYS A 104 -8.89 -4.90 -1.06
CA CYS A 104 -10.24 -4.76 -0.53
C CYS A 104 -10.42 -5.49 0.78
N ASP A 105 -9.86 -6.69 0.91
CA ASP A 105 -9.91 -7.43 2.17
C ASP A 105 -9.23 -6.65 3.29
N ALA A 106 -8.06 -6.07 3.00
CA ALA A 106 -7.36 -5.25 3.97
C ALA A 106 -8.13 -3.96 4.27
N TYR A 107 -8.74 -3.38 3.25
CA TYR A 107 -9.47 -2.13 3.35
C TYR A 107 -10.73 -2.23 4.19
N LYS A 108 -11.38 -3.39 4.19
CA LYS A 108 -12.63 -3.59 4.94
C LYS A 108 -12.49 -3.23 6.42
N LYS A 109 -11.29 -3.31 6.96
CA LYS A 109 -11.05 -2.96 8.35
C LYS A 109 -11.10 -1.45 8.59
N ASN A 110 -10.91 -0.65 7.57
CA ASN A 110 -10.92 0.81 7.68
C ASN A 110 -12.20 1.44 7.14
N LYS A 111 -13.01 0.68 6.39
CA LYS A 111 -14.33 1.08 5.86
C LYS A 111 -14.33 2.44 5.15
N LYS A 112 -13.27 2.70 4.41
CA LYS A 112 -13.16 3.94 3.64
C LYS A 112 -13.59 3.71 2.20
N ASN A 113 -13.54 4.76 1.41
CA ASN A 113 -14.05 4.77 0.04
C ASN A 113 -13.21 3.88 -0.89
N LEU A 114 -13.83 2.84 -1.45
CA LEU A 114 -13.19 1.92 -2.38
C LEU A 114 -13.29 2.37 -3.85
N LEU A 115 -14.06 3.42 -4.12
CA LEU A 115 -14.29 3.86 -5.50
C LEU A 115 -13.01 4.25 -6.22
N ILE A 116 -12.07 4.84 -5.49
CA ILE A 116 -10.79 5.26 -6.08
C ILE A 116 -10.06 4.06 -6.66
N LEU A 117 -10.03 2.96 -5.92
CA LEU A 117 -9.34 1.75 -6.35
C LEU A 117 -9.99 1.16 -7.60
N LEU A 118 -11.31 1.19 -7.66
CA LEU A 118 -12.06 0.70 -8.81
C LEU A 118 -11.83 1.57 -10.05
N MET A 119 -11.64 2.86 -9.86
CA MET A 119 -11.46 3.80 -10.96
C MET A 119 -10.11 3.67 -11.66
N VAL A 120 -9.06 3.23 -10.94
CA VAL A 120 -7.72 3.10 -11.55
C VAL A 120 -7.52 1.75 -12.24
N CYS A 121 -8.50 0.89 -12.18
CA CYS A 121 -8.52 -0.40 -12.86
C CYS A 121 -9.55 -0.38 -13.96
#